data_e5f51d9a1502d83b5dd3f16bee513fc1
#
_entry.id   e5f51d9a1502d83b5dd3f16bee513fc1
#
_cell.length_a   1.000
_cell.length_b   1.000
_cell.length_c   1.000
_cell.angle_alpha   90.00
_cell.angle_beta   90.00
_cell.angle_gamma   90.00
#
_symmetry.space_group_name_H-M   'P 1'
#
loop_
_entity.id
_entity.type
_entity.pdbx_description
1 polymer ?
#
loop_
_entity_poly.entity_id
_entity_poly.type
_entity_poly.pdbx_seq_one_letter_code
_entity_poly.pdbx_strand_id
1 'polypeptide(L)'
;MAVDVDEIYKSTWEHYQKAKSNVIKKDFVLEHRADAISDIIPGFEADKLEFGSYDKENFAVLFVDMRDSTLRAQNVGAEKTFLTMHVYLTALLEVIKFYHGKVIDIMGDGIMAFWGGRAAREEENMVKAIAVKKAGLCGRDMLAVREKVINEIIDKEDLGAPINIGIGVTFDSVIVTKIGIPNSYDVKAFGDCINVASKYSSKVSLDNFVIVSI
;
A
#
# COMPACT_ATOMS: atom_id res chain seq x y z
N MET A 1 5.52 3.93 18.88
CA MET A 1 5.48 5.30 18.35
C MET A 1 4.35 5.29 17.33
N ALA A 2 3.47 6.27 17.36
CA ALA A 2 2.38 6.41 16.38
C ALA A 2 2.81 7.43 15.32
N VAL A 3 2.15 7.41 14.16
CA VAL A 3 2.40 8.39 13.10
C VAL A 3 2.04 9.80 13.55
N ASP A 4 2.73 10.79 13.01
CA ASP A 4 2.35 12.18 13.15
C ASP A 4 1.27 12.50 12.10
N VAL A 5 0.04 12.64 12.59
CA VAL A 5 -1.14 12.85 11.73
C VAL A 5 -1.08 14.21 11.03
N ASP A 6 -0.53 15.24 11.69
CA ASP A 6 -0.43 16.59 11.14
C ASP A 6 0.61 16.65 10.01
N GLU A 7 1.73 15.93 10.15
CA GLU A 7 2.74 15.80 9.09
C GLU A 7 2.16 15.08 7.87
N ILE A 8 1.43 13.97 8.09
CA ILE A 8 0.76 13.24 7.00
C ILE A 8 -0.30 14.12 6.34
N TYR A 9 -1.10 14.86 7.12
CA TYR A 9 -2.09 15.79 6.56
C TYR A 9 -1.42 16.82 5.64
N LYS A 10 -0.34 17.45 6.11
CA LYS A 10 0.40 18.45 5.33
C LYS A 10 0.93 17.87 4.01
N SER A 11 1.63 16.74 4.07
CA SER A 11 2.16 16.06 2.89
C SER A 11 1.03 15.69 1.90
N THR A 12 -0.04 15.07 2.40
CA THR A 12 -1.20 14.69 1.59
C THR A 12 -1.88 15.90 0.95
N TRP A 13 -2.03 16.99 1.70
CA TRP A 13 -2.62 18.23 1.21
C TRP A 13 -1.78 18.88 0.09
N GLU A 14 -0.47 18.90 0.23
CA GLU A 14 0.44 19.42 -0.82
C GLU A 14 0.32 18.60 -2.12
N HIS A 15 0.29 17.28 -2.02
CA HIS A 15 0.06 16.39 -3.17
C HIS A 15 -1.30 16.59 -3.82
N TYR A 16 -2.35 16.72 -3.01
CA TYR A 16 -3.70 17.02 -3.50
C TYR A 16 -3.76 18.35 -4.25
N GLN A 17 -3.20 19.44 -3.68
CA GLN A 17 -3.19 20.75 -4.34
C GLN A 17 -2.45 20.72 -5.67
N LYS A 18 -1.36 19.99 -5.77
CA LYS A 18 -0.63 19.77 -7.02
C LYS A 18 -1.50 19.02 -8.04
N ALA A 19 -2.16 17.96 -7.65
CA ALA A 19 -3.07 17.20 -8.52
C ALA A 19 -4.23 18.09 -9.00
N LYS A 20 -4.89 18.83 -8.09
CA LYS A 20 -5.98 19.77 -8.41
C LYS A 20 -5.54 20.86 -9.40
N SER A 21 -4.35 21.42 -9.24
CA SER A 21 -3.82 22.43 -10.16
C SER A 21 -3.60 21.88 -11.57
N ASN A 22 -3.23 20.62 -11.72
CA ASN A 22 -3.04 19.96 -13.01
C ASN A 22 -4.37 19.67 -13.71
N VAL A 23 -5.42 19.31 -12.98
CA VAL A 23 -6.78 19.16 -13.52
C VAL A 23 -7.27 20.48 -14.13
N ILE A 24 -7.03 21.60 -13.45
CA ILE A 24 -7.46 22.93 -13.93
C ILE A 24 -6.71 23.37 -15.19
N LYS A 25 -5.42 23.05 -15.28
CA LYS A 25 -4.56 23.51 -16.40
C LYS A 25 -4.75 22.76 -17.71
N LYS A 26 -5.38 21.59 -17.72
CA LYS A 26 -5.56 20.69 -18.88
C LYS A 26 -4.27 20.33 -19.65
N ASP A 27 -3.12 20.79 -19.23
CA ASP A 27 -1.81 20.52 -19.83
C ASP A 27 -1.15 19.36 -19.10
N PHE A 28 -1.50 18.15 -19.52
CA PHE A 28 -0.87 16.94 -19.02
C PHE A 28 0.47 16.75 -19.75
N VAL A 29 1.52 17.31 -19.22
CA VAL A 29 2.89 16.92 -19.60
C VAL A 29 3.24 15.65 -18.82
N LEU A 30 3.28 14.53 -19.51
CA LEU A 30 3.82 13.27 -19.03
C LEU A 30 5.34 13.43 -18.79
N GLU A 31 5.72 13.98 -17.66
CA GLU A 31 7.08 13.81 -17.18
C GLU A 31 7.22 12.39 -16.65
N HIS A 32 7.89 11.56 -17.42
CA HIS A 32 8.35 10.24 -16.99
C HIS A 32 9.38 10.42 -15.88
N ARG A 33 8.97 10.37 -14.64
CA ARG A 33 9.87 10.16 -13.52
C ARG A 33 9.84 8.70 -13.11
N ALA A 34 10.96 8.05 -13.35
CA ALA A 34 11.24 6.67 -13.00
C ALA A 34 11.64 6.49 -11.51
N ASP A 35 10.96 7.18 -10.60
CA ASP A 35 11.00 6.83 -9.17
C ASP A 35 9.72 6.07 -8.81
N ALA A 36 9.41 5.11 -9.66
CA ALA A 36 8.31 4.19 -9.45
C ALA A 36 8.54 3.37 -8.18
N ILE A 37 7.45 3.06 -7.52
CA ILE A 37 7.26 2.05 -6.50
C ILE A 37 8.33 0.99 -6.63
N SER A 38 9.04 0.76 -5.54
CA SER A 38 10.22 -0.09 -5.45
C SER A 38 10.02 -1.42 -6.19
N ASP A 39 10.66 -1.61 -7.32
CA ASP A 39 10.82 -2.91 -8.00
C ASP A 39 11.59 -3.93 -7.14
N ILE A 40 11.82 -3.62 -5.86
CA ILE A 40 12.68 -4.38 -4.96
C ILE A 40 11.86 -4.92 -3.80
N ILE A 41 11.57 -6.21 -3.84
CA ILE A 41 11.11 -6.96 -2.67
C ILE A 41 12.23 -6.94 -1.61
N PRO A 42 11.94 -6.71 -0.31
CA PRO A 42 12.97 -6.60 0.72
C PRO A 42 13.95 -7.76 0.71
N GLY A 43 15.25 -7.47 0.53
CA GLY A 43 16.32 -8.46 0.48
C GLY A 43 16.55 -9.10 -0.89
N PHE A 44 15.81 -8.72 -1.93
CA PHE A 44 15.98 -9.23 -3.29
C PHE A 44 16.28 -8.10 -4.26
N GLU A 45 17.33 -8.29 -5.06
CA GLU A 45 17.69 -7.41 -6.16
C GLU A 45 17.37 -8.12 -7.47
N ALA A 46 16.58 -7.48 -8.34
CA ALA A 46 16.15 -8.08 -9.61
C ALA A 46 17.31 -8.59 -10.47
N ASP A 47 18.45 -7.87 -10.45
CA ASP A 47 19.63 -8.21 -11.24
C ASP A 47 20.36 -9.46 -10.71
N LYS A 48 20.15 -9.83 -9.44
CA LYS A 48 20.75 -11.02 -8.81
C LYS A 48 19.88 -12.26 -8.91
N LEU A 49 18.65 -12.14 -9.38
CA LEU A 49 17.73 -13.27 -9.60
C LEU A 49 17.88 -13.80 -11.02
N GLU A 50 18.09 -15.09 -11.15
CA GLU A 50 18.09 -15.78 -12.46
C GLU A 50 16.66 -16.11 -12.89
N PHE A 51 16.41 -16.12 -14.21
CA PHE A 51 15.12 -16.57 -14.74
C PHE A 51 14.88 -18.04 -14.39
N GLY A 52 13.66 -18.33 -13.87
CA GLY A 52 13.25 -19.67 -13.47
C GLY A 52 13.83 -20.15 -12.15
N SER A 53 14.70 -19.37 -11.50
CA SER A 53 15.07 -19.60 -10.11
C SER A 53 14.04 -18.97 -9.17
N TYR A 54 14.00 -19.46 -7.93
CA TYR A 54 13.19 -18.84 -6.88
C TYR A 54 13.96 -18.84 -5.55
N ASP A 55 13.59 -17.92 -4.70
CA ASP A 55 13.99 -17.93 -3.30
C ASP A 55 12.75 -17.92 -2.41
N LYS A 56 12.88 -18.41 -1.18
CA LYS A 56 11.76 -18.54 -0.23
C LYS A 56 12.11 -17.84 1.07
N GLU A 57 11.33 -16.85 1.43
CA GLU A 57 11.55 -16.04 2.62
C GLU A 57 10.24 -15.72 3.34
N ASN A 58 10.35 -15.40 4.65
CA ASN A 58 9.20 -15.09 5.49
C ASN A 58 8.95 -13.57 5.53
N PHE A 59 7.70 -13.17 5.26
CA PHE A 59 7.26 -11.77 5.29
C PHE A 59 5.98 -11.59 6.09
N ALA A 60 5.87 -10.46 6.80
CA ALA A 60 4.58 -9.91 7.12
C ALA A 60 4.06 -9.17 5.89
N VAL A 61 2.88 -9.55 5.43
CA VAL A 61 2.19 -9.01 4.25
C VAL A 61 0.99 -8.20 4.72
N LEU A 62 0.92 -6.94 4.34
CA LEU A 62 -0.26 -6.09 4.54
C LEU A 62 -0.91 -5.83 3.19
N PHE A 63 -2.22 -5.98 3.15
CA PHE A 63 -3.07 -5.55 2.05
C PHE A 63 -4.09 -4.55 2.56
N VAL A 64 -4.20 -3.39 1.92
CA VAL A 64 -5.24 -2.40 2.20
C VAL A 64 -5.99 -2.07 0.93
N ASP A 65 -7.32 -1.92 1.03
CA ASP A 65 -8.20 -1.71 -0.11
C ASP A 65 -9.36 -0.78 0.27
N MET A 66 -9.81 0.05 -0.68
CA MET A 66 -10.93 0.97 -0.49
C MET A 66 -12.25 0.22 -0.63
N ARG A 67 -13.19 0.47 0.27
CA ARG A 67 -14.54 -0.10 0.17
C ARG A 67 -15.35 0.59 -0.91
N ASP A 68 -16.07 -0.20 -1.69
CA ASP A 68 -17.03 0.28 -2.70
C ASP A 68 -16.43 1.29 -3.70
N SER A 69 -15.11 1.17 -4.01
CA SER A 69 -14.38 2.10 -4.87
C SER A 69 -15.02 2.24 -6.26
N THR A 70 -15.48 1.13 -6.85
CA THR A 70 -16.15 1.14 -8.15
C THR A 70 -17.46 1.93 -8.11
N LEU A 71 -18.30 1.68 -7.10
CA LEU A 71 -19.56 2.40 -6.93
C LEU A 71 -19.31 3.89 -6.65
N ARG A 72 -18.30 4.19 -5.82
CA ARG A 72 -17.88 5.56 -5.58
C ARG A 72 -17.48 6.27 -6.88
N ALA A 73 -16.62 5.66 -7.69
CA ALA A 73 -16.16 6.24 -8.96
C ALA A 73 -17.32 6.54 -9.91
N GLN A 74 -18.33 5.67 -9.97
CA GLN A 74 -19.56 5.91 -10.74
C GLN A 74 -20.36 7.12 -10.21
N ASN A 75 -20.41 7.31 -8.92
CA ASN A 75 -21.19 8.37 -8.29
C ASN A 75 -20.55 9.75 -8.37
N VAL A 76 -19.22 9.84 -8.21
CA VAL A 76 -18.50 11.12 -8.13
C VAL A 76 -17.88 11.56 -9.46
N GLY A 77 -17.73 10.64 -10.42
CA GLY A 77 -17.10 10.88 -11.71
C GLY A 77 -15.58 10.82 -11.70
N ALA A 78 -14.97 10.88 -12.89
CA ALA A 78 -13.54 10.60 -13.08
C ALA A 78 -12.62 11.61 -12.37
N GLU A 79 -12.94 12.91 -12.44
CA GLU A 79 -12.13 13.96 -11.84
C GLU A 79 -12.05 13.85 -10.30
N LYS A 80 -13.20 13.74 -9.63
CA LYS A 80 -13.24 13.57 -8.18
C LYS A 80 -12.62 12.22 -7.75
N THR A 81 -12.75 11.18 -8.59
CA THR A 81 -12.07 9.90 -8.37
C THR A 81 -10.56 10.07 -8.41
N PHE A 82 -10.04 10.73 -9.45
CA PHE A 82 -8.61 11.02 -9.57
C PHE A 82 -8.08 11.79 -8.36
N LEU A 83 -8.75 12.86 -7.96
CA LEU A 83 -8.37 13.66 -6.79
C LEU A 83 -8.44 12.84 -5.48
N THR A 84 -9.48 12.03 -5.32
CA THR A 84 -9.61 11.12 -4.16
C THR A 84 -8.44 10.13 -4.10
N MET A 85 -8.03 9.55 -5.24
CA MET A 85 -6.90 8.62 -5.29
C MET A 85 -5.58 9.29 -4.90
N HIS A 86 -5.35 10.55 -5.28
CA HIS A 86 -4.18 11.31 -4.84
C HIS A 86 -4.16 11.57 -3.34
N VAL A 87 -5.30 11.81 -2.71
CA VAL A 87 -5.41 11.92 -1.24
C VAL A 87 -5.17 10.56 -0.59
N TYR A 88 -5.88 9.54 -1.05
CA TYR A 88 -5.92 8.22 -0.46
C TYR A 88 -4.57 7.49 -0.51
N LEU A 89 -4.01 7.34 -1.71
CA LEU A 89 -2.74 6.63 -1.89
C LEU A 89 -1.60 7.36 -1.19
N THR A 90 -1.48 8.68 -1.33
CA THR A 90 -0.41 9.45 -0.70
C THR A 90 -0.44 9.29 0.82
N ALA A 91 -1.59 9.45 1.46
CA ALA A 91 -1.70 9.32 2.90
C ALA A 91 -1.31 7.92 3.40
N LEU A 92 -1.77 6.86 2.74
CA LEU A 92 -1.44 5.49 3.13
C LEU A 92 0.03 5.12 2.86
N LEU A 93 0.61 5.61 1.77
CA LEU A 93 2.03 5.41 1.46
C LEU A 93 2.94 6.06 2.50
N GLU A 94 2.59 7.24 3.03
CA GLU A 94 3.34 7.89 4.12
C GLU A 94 3.27 7.05 5.42
N VAL A 95 2.12 6.42 5.72
CA VAL A 95 2.03 5.50 6.87
C VAL A 95 2.92 4.27 6.67
N ILE A 96 2.91 3.65 5.48
CA ILE A 96 3.78 2.51 5.17
C ILE A 96 5.26 2.90 5.32
N LYS A 97 5.65 4.03 4.77
CA LYS A 97 7.01 4.57 4.86
C LYS A 97 7.45 4.80 6.31
N PHE A 98 6.60 5.39 7.15
CA PHE A 98 6.86 5.61 8.58
C PHE A 98 7.19 4.30 9.31
N TYR A 99 6.49 3.21 8.99
CA TYR A 99 6.75 1.88 9.56
C TYR A 99 7.86 1.11 8.83
N HIS A 100 8.56 1.73 7.86
CA HIS A 100 9.60 1.12 7.02
C HIS A 100 9.11 -0.11 6.24
N GLY A 101 7.83 -0.11 5.83
CA GLY A 101 7.29 -1.09 4.91
C GLY A 101 7.78 -0.85 3.49
N LYS A 102 7.87 -1.91 2.70
CA LYS A 102 8.14 -1.83 1.27
C LYS A 102 6.85 -2.07 0.50
N VAL A 103 6.47 -1.09 -0.29
CA VAL A 103 5.34 -1.25 -1.22
C VAL A 103 5.80 -2.17 -2.35
N ILE A 104 5.05 -3.24 -2.55
CA ILE A 104 5.34 -4.26 -3.57
C ILE A 104 4.50 -4.01 -4.81
N ASP A 105 3.24 -3.61 -4.60
CA ASP A 105 2.33 -3.35 -5.71
C ASP A 105 1.24 -2.35 -5.30
N ILE A 106 0.74 -1.60 -6.29
CA ILE A 106 -0.49 -0.81 -6.19
C ILE A 106 -1.42 -1.27 -7.31
N MET A 107 -2.51 -1.90 -6.93
CA MET A 107 -3.50 -2.48 -7.85
C MET A 107 -4.81 -1.68 -7.77
N GLY A 108 -4.93 -0.65 -8.62
CA GLY A 108 -6.07 0.27 -8.54
C GLY A 108 -6.05 1.07 -7.24
N ASP A 109 -6.97 0.78 -6.34
CA ASP A 109 -7.06 1.34 -4.99
C ASP A 109 -6.46 0.44 -3.90
N GLY A 110 -6.01 -0.76 -4.27
CA GLY A 110 -5.33 -1.68 -3.35
C GLY A 110 -3.83 -1.43 -3.25
N ILE A 111 -3.28 -1.45 -2.03
CA ILE A 111 -1.83 -1.39 -1.79
C ILE A 111 -1.38 -2.67 -1.09
N MET A 112 -0.32 -3.27 -1.60
CA MET A 112 0.36 -4.40 -0.97
C MET A 112 1.73 -3.97 -0.46
N ALA A 113 2.03 -4.24 0.81
CA ALA A 113 3.31 -3.91 1.42
C ALA A 113 3.85 -5.05 2.29
N PHE A 114 5.19 -5.17 2.33
CA PHE A 114 5.92 -6.22 3.01
C PHE A 114 6.86 -5.68 4.08
N TRP A 115 7.04 -6.48 5.15
CA TRP A 115 8.07 -6.33 6.19
C TRP A 115 8.75 -7.68 6.42
N GLY A 116 10.05 -7.68 6.65
CA GLY A 116 10.84 -8.90 6.86
C GLY A 116 11.75 -9.22 5.68
N GLY A 117 11.97 -10.50 5.41
CA GLY A 117 12.85 -10.98 4.36
C GLY A 117 14.27 -11.35 4.83
N ARG A 118 15.21 -11.45 3.89
CA ARG A 118 16.54 -12.09 4.04
C ARG A 118 17.42 -11.58 5.18
N ALA A 119 17.25 -10.35 5.63
CA ALA A 119 17.99 -9.79 6.78
C ALA A 119 17.62 -10.45 8.13
N ALA A 120 16.69 -11.39 8.12
CA ALA A 120 16.03 -11.96 9.29
C ALA A 120 16.54 -13.34 9.72
N ARG A 121 17.53 -13.92 9.08
CA ARG A 121 17.91 -15.34 9.28
C ARG A 121 18.51 -15.67 10.65
N GLU A 122 19.10 -14.71 11.34
CA GLU A 122 19.83 -15.01 12.59
C GLU A 122 18.97 -15.03 13.86
N GLU A 123 17.77 -14.43 13.81
CA GLU A 123 16.81 -14.43 14.94
C GLU A 123 15.36 -14.49 14.44
N GLU A 124 15.00 -15.58 13.79
CA GLU A 124 13.75 -15.76 13.04
C GLU A 124 12.49 -15.38 13.84
N ASN A 125 12.41 -15.78 15.11
CA ASN A 125 11.25 -15.45 15.94
C ASN A 125 11.16 -13.98 16.32
N MET A 126 12.30 -13.31 16.55
CA MET A 126 12.33 -11.89 16.89
C MET A 126 11.97 -11.05 15.67
N VAL A 127 12.47 -11.43 14.52
CA VAL A 127 12.20 -10.73 13.26
C VAL A 127 10.75 -10.91 12.83
N LYS A 128 10.19 -12.12 12.98
CA LYS A 128 8.76 -12.36 12.82
C LYS A 128 7.95 -11.41 13.70
N ALA A 129 8.25 -11.37 15.00
CA ALA A 129 7.55 -10.52 15.95
C ALA A 129 7.63 -9.03 15.57
N ILE A 130 8.80 -8.55 15.14
CA ILE A 130 9.02 -7.17 14.70
C ILE A 130 8.25 -6.87 13.40
N ALA A 131 8.32 -7.75 12.41
CA ALA A 131 7.65 -7.58 11.12
C ALA A 131 6.12 -7.53 11.28
N VAL A 132 5.56 -8.50 12.00
CA VAL A 132 4.12 -8.56 12.30
C VAL A 132 3.66 -7.35 13.11
N LYS A 133 4.44 -6.96 14.13
CA LYS A 133 4.14 -5.78 14.94
C LYS A 133 4.11 -4.51 14.09
N LYS A 134 5.11 -4.30 13.22
CA LYS A 134 5.17 -3.12 12.33
C LYS A 134 3.98 -3.09 11.37
N ALA A 135 3.69 -4.21 10.70
CA ALA A 135 2.56 -4.31 9.79
C ALA A 135 1.21 -4.07 10.50
N GLY A 136 1.01 -4.65 11.68
CA GLY A 136 -0.20 -4.46 12.49
C GLY A 136 -0.39 -3.02 12.97
N LEU A 137 0.70 -2.38 13.45
CA LEU A 137 0.67 -0.97 13.84
C LEU A 137 0.45 -0.06 12.64
N CYS A 138 1.04 -0.36 11.49
CA CYS A 138 0.80 0.34 10.22
C CYS A 138 -0.69 0.30 9.87
N GLY A 139 -1.31 -0.88 9.87
CA GLY A 139 -2.73 -1.02 9.59
C GLY A 139 -3.62 -0.25 10.58
N ARG A 140 -3.30 -0.29 11.88
CA ARG A 140 -4.02 0.49 12.89
C ARG A 140 -3.95 1.99 12.62
N ASP A 141 -2.77 2.50 12.31
CA ASP A 141 -2.57 3.93 12.09
C ASP A 141 -3.14 4.38 10.74
N MET A 142 -3.23 3.49 9.73
CA MET A 142 -3.99 3.74 8.51
C MET A 142 -5.47 4.03 8.79
N LEU A 143 -6.09 3.33 9.75
CA LEU A 143 -7.47 3.62 10.14
C LEU A 143 -7.62 5.02 10.74
N ALA A 144 -6.66 5.44 11.58
CA ALA A 144 -6.66 6.79 12.15
C ALA A 144 -6.42 7.87 11.08
N VAL A 145 -5.49 7.63 10.15
CA VAL A 145 -5.18 8.54 9.03
C VAL A 145 -6.36 8.62 8.05
N ARG A 146 -7.06 7.50 7.78
CA ARG A 146 -8.29 7.54 6.99
C ARG A 146 -9.30 8.53 7.57
N GLU A 147 -9.52 8.48 8.88
CA GLU A 147 -10.50 9.36 9.54
C GLU A 147 -10.04 10.82 9.57
N LYS A 148 -8.81 11.04 10.07
CA LYS A 148 -8.33 12.37 10.45
C LYS A 148 -7.62 13.13 9.33
N VAL A 149 -7.30 12.46 8.22
CA VAL A 149 -6.61 13.08 7.07
C VAL A 149 -7.44 12.89 5.82
N ILE A 150 -7.69 11.64 5.43
CA ILE A 150 -8.29 11.35 4.13
C ILE A 150 -9.75 11.85 4.09
N ASN A 151 -10.57 11.46 5.05
CA ASN A 151 -11.98 11.86 5.09
C ASN A 151 -12.16 13.35 5.38
N GLU A 152 -11.25 13.96 6.14
CA GLU A 152 -11.26 15.41 6.36
C GLU A 152 -11.01 16.20 5.06
N ILE A 153 -10.03 15.75 4.25
CA ILE A 153 -9.76 16.39 2.95
C ILE A 153 -10.90 16.13 1.96
N ILE A 154 -11.46 14.92 1.95
CA ILE A 154 -12.62 14.56 1.10
C ILE A 154 -13.82 15.47 1.40
N ASP A 155 -14.14 15.68 2.66
CA ASP A 155 -15.24 16.55 3.10
C ASP A 155 -14.96 18.01 2.75
N LYS A 156 -13.79 18.52 3.13
CA LYS A 156 -13.36 19.91 2.87
C LYS A 156 -13.39 20.31 1.39
N GLU A 157 -13.07 19.35 0.51
CA GLU A 157 -12.93 19.59 -0.93
C GLU A 157 -14.14 19.07 -1.75
N ASP A 158 -15.21 18.67 -1.07
CA ASP A 158 -16.45 18.12 -1.68
C ASP A 158 -16.15 17.00 -2.71
N LEU A 159 -15.27 16.05 -2.34
CA LEU A 159 -14.92 14.94 -3.21
C LEU A 159 -15.90 13.77 -3.14
N GLY A 160 -17.00 13.90 -2.41
CA GLY A 160 -18.05 12.90 -2.24
C GLY A 160 -18.10 12.32 -0.82
N ALA A 161 -18.77 11.19 -0.65
CA ALA A 161 -18.92 10.55 0.66
C ALA A 161 -17.59 10.13 1.28
N PRO A 162 -17.47 10.09 2.62
CA PRO A 162 -16.31 9.52 3.31
C PRO A 162 -15.99 8.10 2.82
N ILE A 163 -14.71 7.76 2.77
CA ILE A 163 -14.27 6.42 2.37
C ILE A 163 -14.03 5.53 3.59
N ASN A 164 -14.23 4.24 3.37
CA ASN A 164 -13.81 3.19 4.29
C ASN A 164 -12.73 2.32 3.65
N ILE A 165 -11.91 1.69 4.48
CA ILE A 165 -10.84 0.80 4.04
C ILE A 165 -10.93 -0.54 4.75
N GLY A 166 -10.49 -1.59 4.08
CA GLY A 166 -10.26 -2.89 4.69
C GLY A 166 -8.77 -3.21 4.72
N ILE A 167 -8.29 -3.80 5.81
CA ILE A 167 -6.88 -4.11 5.99
C ILE A 167 -6.75 -5.57 6.43
N GLY A 168 -5.93 -6.34 5.69
CA GLY A 168 -5.52 -7.68 6.06
C GLY A 168 -4.02 -7.73 6.28
N VAL A 169 -3.59 -8.37 7.37
CA VAL A 169 -2.18 -8.63 7.67
C VAL A 169 -1.97 -10.11 7.90
N THR A 170 -0.98 -10.69 7.26
CA THR A 170 -0.60 -12.09 7.41
C THR A 170 0.90 -12.22 7.57
N PHE A 171 1.36 -13.37 8.06
CA PHE A 171 2.78 -13.69 8.09
C PHE A 171 2.98 -15.13 7.66
N ASP A 172 3.74 -15.34 6.59
CA ASP A 172 4.16 -16.68 6.16
C ASP A 172 5.29 -16.57 5.14
N SER A 173 5.71 -17.73 4.64
CA SER A 173 6.70 -17.84 3.59
C SER A 173 6.13 -17.44 2.23
N VAL A 174 6.94 -16.67 1.50
CA VAL A 174 6.65 -16.18 0.16
C VAL A 174 7.76 -16.64 -0.78
N ILE A 175 7.39 -17.14 -1.93
CA ILE A 175 8.32 -17.41 -3.04
C ILE A 175 8.52 -16.12 -3.81
N VAL A 176 9.77 -15.71 -3.94
CA VAL A 176 10.17 -14.57 -4.76
C VAL A 176 10.90 -15.09 -5.99
N THR A 177 10.50 -14.65 -7.16
CA THR A 177 11.07 -15.10 -8.43
C THR A 177 11.02 -14.01 -9.49
N LYS A 178 11.91 -14.12 -10.48
CA LYS A 178 11.94 -13.27 -11.66
C LYS A 178 11.14 -13.92 -12.79
N ILE A 179 10.09 -13.26 -13.25
CA ILE A 179 9.20 -13.73 -14.31
C ILE A 179 9.28 -12.82 -15.51
N GLY A 180 9.29 -13.39 -16.69
CA GLY A 180 9.31 -12.68 -17.95
C GLY A 180 10.35 -13.21 -18.91
N ILE A 181 10.76 -12.37 -19.83
CA ILE A 181 11.80 -12.64 -20.83
C ILE A 181 12.88 -11.54 -20.72
N PRO A 182 14.09 -11.76 -21.28
CA PRO A 182 15.12 -10.71 -21.30
C PRO A 182 14.56 -9.36 -21.79
N ASN A 183 14.86 -8.28 -21.08
CA ASN A 183 14.39 -6.91 -21.32
C ASN A 183 12.88 -6.66 -21.08
N SER A 184 12.12 -7.67 -20.61
CA SER A 184 10.72 -7.53 -20.24
C SER A 184 10.40 -8.49 -19.09
N TYR A 185 10.78 -8.12 -17.86
CA TYR A 185 10.62 -8.97 -16.69
C TYR A 185 10.19 -8.14 -15.47
N ASP A 186 9.70 -8.87 -14.48
CA ASP A 186 9.34 -8.31 -13.18
C ASP A 186 9.71 -9.31 -12.06
N VAL A 187 9.95 -8.80 -10.87
CA VAL A 187 10.13 -9.62 -9.66
C VAL A 187 8.78 -9.77 -8.99
N LYS A 188 8.31 -11.00 -8.91
CA LYS A 188 7.00 -11.31 -8.34
C LYS A 188 7.13 -12.16 -7.08
N ALA A 189 6.17 -11.95 -6.19
CA ALA A 189 6.03 -12.67 -4.95
C ALA A 189 4.77 -13.55 -4.99
N PHE A 190 4.89 -14.82 -4.60
CA PHE A 190 3.80 -15.79 -4.54
C PHE A 190 3.75 -16.46 -3.18
N GLY A 191 2.56 -16.55 -2.60
CA GLY A 191 2.33 -17.23 -1.33
C GLY A 191 0.86 -17.18 -0.94
N ASP A 192 0.40 -18.20 -0.22
CA ASP A 192 -0.98 -18.25 0.26
C ASP A 192 -1.29 -17.06 1.19
N CYS A 193 -0.30 -16.63 1.96
CA CYS A 193 -0.44 -15.47 2.84
C CYS A 193 -0.81 -14.19 2.09
N ILE A 194 -0.33 -13.98 0.87
CA ILE A 194 -0.69 -12.82 0.03
C ILE A 194 -2.19 -12.87 -0.31
N ASN A 195 -2.67 -14.04 -0.76
CA ASN A 195 -4.09 -14.23 -1.06
C ASN A 195 -4.98 -14.10 0.19
N VAL A 196 -4.49 -14.59 1.33
CA VAL A 196 -5.21 -14.48 2.61
C VAL A 196 -5.28 -13.03 3.08
N ALA A 197 -4.19 -12.26 3.00
CA ALA A 197 -4.18 -10.84 3.33
C ALA A 197 -5.19 -10.06 2.47
N SER A 198 -5.20 -10.28 1.16
CA SER A 198 -6.16 -9.68 0.24
C SER A 198 -7.61 -10.07 0.57
N LYS A 199 -7.87 -11.37 0.88
CA LYS A 199 -9.21 -11.81 1.30
C LYS A 199 -9.66 -11.19 2.62
N TYR A 200 -8.75 -10.98 3.55
CA TYR A 200 -9.08 -10.31 4.82
C TYR A 200 -9.37 -8.82 4.60
N SER A 201 -8.59 -8.13 3.77
CA SER A 201 -8.89 -6.74 3.41
C SER A 201 -10.28 -6.59 2.79
N SER A 202 -10.76 -7.58 2.03
CA SER A 202 -12.07 -7.55 1.38
C SER A 202 -13.25 -8.00 2.26
N LYS A 203 -13.01 -8.87 3.27
CA LYS A 203 -14.07 -9.49 4.08
C LYS A 203 -14.51 -8.69 5.28
N VAL A 204 -13.71 -7.75 5.75
CA VAL A 204 -14.03 -6.99 6.96
C VAL A 204 -15.26 -6.13 6.67
N SER A 205 -16.36 -6.41 7.36
CA SER A 205 -17.57 -5.58 7.36
C SER A 205 -17.22 -4.16 7.81
N LEU A 206 -18.06 -3.21 7.56
CA LEU A 206 -17.98 -1.75 7.69
C LEU A 206 -17.14 -1.16 8.85
N ASP A 207 -16.69 -1.94 9.82
CA ASP A 207 -16.16 -1.46 11.09
C ASP A 207 -14.63 -1.49 11.21
N ASN A 208 -13.89 -1.26 10.13
CA ASN A 208 -12.49 -0.80 10.24
C ASN A 208 -11.55 -1.67 11.11
N PHE A 209 -11.54 -2.98 10.93
CA PHE A 209 -10.61 -3.86 11.64
C PHE A 209 -9.38 -4.21 10.80
N VAL A 210 -8.23 -4.29 11.47
CA VAL A 210 -7.04 -4.96 10.96
C VAL A 210 -7.11 -6.42 11.42
N ILE A 211 -7.24 -7.35 10.49
CA ILE A 211 -7.15 -8.78 10.80
C ILE A 211 -5.70 -9.20 10.63
N VAL A 212 -5.12 -9.73 11.70
CA VAL A 212 -3.77 -10.30 11.68
C VAL A 212 -3.87 -11.81 11.83
N SER A 213 -3.37 -12.55 10.84
CA SER A 213 -3.19 -14.00 10.89
C SER A 213 -1.68 -14.31 10.88
N ILE A 214 -1.25 -15.20 11.78
CA ILE A 214 0.17 -15.55 12.01
C ILE A 214 0.36 -17.03 11.80
#